data_fdb59e676c96eaadf94963968bc92289
#
_entry.id   fdb59e676c96eaadf94963968bc92289
#
_cell.length_a   1.000
_cell.length_b   1.000
_cell.length_c   1.000
_cell.angle_alpha   90.00
_cell.angle_beta   90.00
_cell.angle_gamma   90.00
#
_symmetry.space_group_name_H-M   'P 1'
#
loop_
_entity.id
_entity.type
_entity.pdbx_description
1 polymer ?
#
loop_
_entity_poly.entity_id
_entity_poly.type
_entity_poly.pdbx_seq_one_letter_code
_entity_poly.pdbx_strand_id
1 'polypeptide(L)'
;MNDIERLHKGLPFPFEAIDMHAHIGRYSHAIPDLSVASQVAVMNRLGVKSTTVSHMQCMSWDVTWGNDEVYKAMKQFPGRILGYASMFPKSKDFVAAEAKKRVKQGFTGFKFHNSNGFAYDDPAYEPAWELAEKHHLPMLFHT
;
A
#
# COMPACT_ATOMS: atom_id res chain seq x y z
N MET A 1 -11.62 29.03 -11.42
CA MET A 1 -11.92 27.81 -10.62
C MET A 1 -10.60 27.34 -10.03
N ASN A 2 -10.47 27.31 -8.72
CA ASN A 2 -9.28 26.82 -8.02
C ASN A 2 -9.31 25.28 -7.93
N ASP A 3 -8.20 24.67 -7.46
CA ASP A 3 -8.06 23.21 -7.44
C ASP A 3 -9.03 22.54 -6.47
N ILE A 4 -9.38 23.19 -5.35
CA ILE A 4 -10.39 22.70 -4.40
C ILE A 4 -11.77 22.64 -5.03
N GLU A 5 -12.16 23.69 -5.76
CA GLU A 5 -13.44 23.71 -6.50
C GLU A 5 -13.47 22.64 -7.59
N ARG A 6 -12.36 22.35 -8.25
CA ARG A 6 -12.24 21.27 -9.23
C ARG A 6 -12.50 19.92 -8.57
N LEU A 7 -11.85 19.64 -7.43
CA LEU A 7 -12.01 18.39 -6.69
C LEU A 7 -13.44 18.18 -6.21
N HIS A 8 -14.08 19.21 -5.65
CA HIS A 8 -15.50 19.12 -5.24
C HIS A 8 -16.44 18.81 -6.41
N LYS A 9 -16.09 19.19 -7.62
CA LYS A 9 -16.85 18.86 -8.84
C LYS A 9 -16.42 17.52 -9.47
N GLY A 10 -15.51 16.79 -8.85
CA GLY A 10 -14.99 15.52 -9.36
C GLY A 10 -14.25 15.65 -10.69
N LEU A 11 -13.68 16.82 -10.97
CA LEU A 11 -12.88 17.08 -12.15
C LEU A 11 -11.44 16.61 -11.95
N PRO A 12 -10.72 16.23 -13.02
CA PRO A 12 -9.34 15.78 -12.92
C PRO A 12 -8.41 16.88 -12.41
N PHE A 13 -7.34 16.47 -11.75
CA PHE A 13 -6.25 17.36 -11.39
C PHE A 13 -5.68 18.07 -12.64
N PRO A 14 -5.29 19.36 -12.54
CA PRO A 14 -4.68 20.09 -13.64
C PRO A 14 -3.19 19.73 -13.85
N PHE A 15 -2.68 18.74 -13.13
CA PHE A 15 -1.29 18.28 -13.13
C PHE A 15 -1.26 16.75 -12.98
N GLU A 16 -0.13 16.13 -13.29
CA GLU A 16 0.08 14.71 -13.06
C GLU A 16 0.12 14.44 -11.55
N ALA A 17 -0.77 13.60 -11.05
CA ALA A 17 -0.86 13.23 -9.64
C ALA A 17 -0.50 11.75 -9.45
N ILE A 18 0.23 11.48 -8.37
CA ILE A 18 0.51 10.12 -7.86
C ILE A 18 -0.01 10.06 -6.43
N ASP A 19 -0.82 9.07 -6.14
CA ASP A 19 -1.29 8.82 -4.78
C ASP A 19 -0.34 7.85 -4.08
N MET A 20 0.33 8.32 -3.04
CA MET A 20 1.32 7.54 -2.30
C MET A 20 0.75 6.77 -1.10
N HIS A 21 -0.56 6.86 -0.82
CA HIS A 21 -1.15 6.17 0.31
C HIS A 21 -2.62 5.84 0.09
N ALA A 22 -2.86 4.67 -0.45
CA ALA A 22 -4.21 4.12 -0.60
C ALA A 22 -4.32 2.70 -0.04
N HIS A 23 -5.52 2.19 0.00
CA HIS A 23 -5.81 0.85 0.50
C HIS A 23 -6.74 0.09 -0.44
N ILE A 24 -6.55 -1.24 -0.50
CA ILE A 24 -7.49 -2.17 -1.12
C ILE A 24 -8.04 -3.13 -0.06
N GLY A 25 -9.15 -3.80 -0.39
CA GLY A 25 -9.82 -4.75 0.51
C GLY A 25 -10.77 -4.08 1.50
N ARG A 26 -11.65 -4.87 2.08
CA ARG A 26 -12.69 -4.41 3.00
C ARG A 26 -12.14 -4.05 4.37
N TYR A 27 -12.73 -3.03 4.96
CA TYR A 27 -12.57 -2.63 6.34
C TYR A 27 -13.94 -2.31 6.95
N SER A 28 -13.98 -1.77 8.17
CA SER A 28 -15.23 -1.45 8.90
C SER A 28 -16.06 -0.31 8.29
N HIS A 29 -15.56 0.35 7.26
CA HIS A 29 -16.27 1.44 6.60
C HIS A 29 -17.29 0.94 5.57
N ALA A 30 -18.44 1.56 5.50
CA ALA A 30 -19.49 1.28 4.51
C ALA A 30 -19.14 1.89 3.14
N ILE A 31 -18.13 1.34 2.48
CA ILE A 31 -17.80 1.71 1.10
C ILE A 31 -18.39 0.64 0.18
N PRO A 32 -19.28 1.04 -0.76
CA PRO A 32 -20.07 0.09 -1.57
C PRO A 32 -19.19 -0.82 -2.45
N ASP A 33 -18.14 -0.27 -3.05
CA ASP A 33 -17.22 -1.01 -3.92
C ASP A 33 -15.77 -0.64 -3.59
N LEU A 34 -15.04 -1.62 -3.05
CA LEU A 34 -13.61 -1.54 -2.72
C LEU A 34 -12.76 -2.39 -3.68
N SER A 35 -13.31 -2.72 -4.85
CA SER A 35 -12.54 -3.44 -5.86
C SER A 35 -11.41 -2.57 -6.40
N VAL A 36 -10.31 -3.21 -6.81
CA VAL A 36 -9.20 -2.52 -7.47
C VAL A 36 -9.64 -1.84 -8.77
N ALA A 37 -10.58 -2.44 -9.50
CA ALA A 37 -11.15 -1.87 -10.71
C ALA A 37 -11.90 -0.56 -10.44
N SER A 38 -12.70 -0.50 -9.37
CA SER A 38 -13.37 0.73 -8.92
C SER A 38 -12.37 1.83 -8.57
N GLN A 39 -11.30 1.48 -7.84
CA GLN A 39 -10.24 2.42 -7.51
C GLN A 39 -9.57 2.99 -8.78
N VAL A 40 -9.24 2.13 -9.76
CA VAL A 40 -8.65 2.55 -11.03
C VAL A 40 -9.63 3.44 -11.83
N ALA A 41 -10.94 3.16 -11.78
CA ALA A 41 -11.94 4.02 -12.41
C ALA A 41 -11.97 5.42 -11.79
N VAL A 42 -11.87 5.53 -10.46
CA VAL A 42 -11.74 6.83 -9.77
C VAL A 42 -10.44 7.54 -10.15
N MET A 43 -9.32 6.82 -10.19
CA MET A 43 -8.04 7.37 -10.64
C MET A 43 -8.14 7.95 -12.06
N ASN A 44 -8.79 7.24 -12.99
CA ASN A 44 -8.99 7.71 -14.36
C ASN A 44 -9.81 9.00 -14.40
N ARG A 45 -10.89 9.05 -13.61
CA ARG A 45 -11.74 10.26 -13.53
C ARG A 45 -10.98 11.47 -12.98
N LEU A 46 -10.13 11.25 -11.98
CA LEU A 46 -9.39 12.34 -11.31
C LEU A 46 -8.04 12.68 -11.96
N GLY A 47 -7.59 11.92 -12.95
CA GLY A 47 -6.28 12.11 -13.58
C GLY A 47 -5.12 11.63 -12.72
N VAL A 48 -5.36 10.68 -11.80
CA VAL A 48 -4.30 10.07 -10.99
C VAL A 48 -3.57 9.02 -11.82
N LYS A 49 -2.27 9.18 -11.99
CA LYS A 49 -1.43 8.30 -12.83
C LYS A 49 -1.22 6.93 -12.20
N SER A 50 -0.84 6.90 -10.92
CA SER A 50 -0.62 5.67 -10.17
C SER A 50 -0.96 5.86 -8.70
N THR A 51 -1.25 4.77 -8.02
CA THR A 51 -1.43 4.75 -6.56
C THR A 51 -0.63 3.63 -5.94
N THR A 52 -0.07 3.88 -4.76
CA THR A 52 0.61 2.86 -3.97
C THR A 52 -0.31 2.37 -2.86
N VAL A 53 -0.61 1.09 -2.88
CA VAL A 53 -1.62 0.48 -2.00
C VAL A 53 -1.02 -0.50 -1.01
N SER A 54 -1.66 -0.63 0.15
CA SER A 54 -1.56 -1.78 1.04
C SER A 54 -2.95 -2.39 1.27
N HIS A 55 -3.01 -3.67 1.66
CA HIS A 55 -4.29 -4.33 1.90
C HIS A 55 -4.77 -4.08 3.32
N MET A 56 -6.04 -3.72 3.50
CA MET A 56 -6.60 -3.40 4.83
C MET A 56 -6.48 -4.55 5.83
N GLN A 57 -6.61 -5.79 5.39
CA GLN A 57 -6.51 -6.94 6.28
C GLN A 57 -5.08 -7.31 6.70
N CYS A 58 -4.06 -6.79 6.04
CA CYS A 58 -2.68 -6.91 6.52
C CYS A 58 -2.47 -6.27 7.90
N MET A 59 -3.31 -5.32 8.26
CA MET A 59 -3.21 -4.60 9.53
C MET A 59 -3.78 -5.37 10.69
N SER A 60 -4.65 -6.37 10.43
CA SER A 60 -5.44 -7.01 11.47
C SER A 60 -5.34 -8.53 11.52
N TRP A 61 -5.00 -9.22 10.40
CA TRP A 61 -5.18 -10.68 10.30
C TRP A 61 -4.01 -11.41 9.66
N ASP A 62 -3.85 -11.31 8.34
CA ASP A 62 -2.90 -12.11 7.59
C ASP A 62 -2.12 -11.24 6.60
N VAL A 63 -0.91 -10.88 7.03
CA VAL A 63 0.02 -10.08 6.23
C VAL A 63 0.40 -10.77 4.93
N THR A 64 0.65 -12.08 4.95
CA THR A 64 1.05 -12.82 3.76
C THR A 64 -0.05 -12.84 2.72
N TRP A 65 -1.27 -13.19 3.14
CA TRP A 65 -2.44 -13.19 2.27
C TRP A 65 -2.73 -11.78 1.70
N GLY A 66 -2.76 -10.77 2.55
CA GLY A 66 -3.02 -9.40 2.11
C GLY A 66 -1.96 -8.87 1.14
N ASN A 67 -0.68 -9.16 1.36
CA ASN A 67 0.39 -8.84 0.41
C ASN A 67 0.24 -9.61 -0.91
N ASP A 68 -0.25 -10.87 -0.89
CA ASP A 68 -0.54 -11.62 -2.11
C ASP A 68 -1.70 -10.98 -2.90
N GLU A 69 -2.73 -10.44 -2.24
CA GLU A 69 -3.80 -9.67 -2.90
C GLU A 69 -3.29 -8.38 -3.53
N VAL A 70 -2.40 -7.64 -2.84
CA VAL A 70 -1.73 -6.46 -3.42
C VAL A 70 -0.93 -6.86 -4.66
N TYR A 71 -0.19 -7.96 -4.60
CA TYR A 71 0.58 -8.45 -5.75
C TYR A 71 -0.33 -8.78 -6.95
N LYS A 72 -1.48 -9.42 -6.72
CA LYS A 72 -2.48 -9.66 -7.77
C LYS A 72 -2.97 -8.35 -8.40
N ALA A 73 -3.26 -7.34 -7.57
CA ALA A 73 -3.68 -6.03 -8.04
C ALA A 73 -2.60 -5.35 -8.89
N MET A 74 -1.33 -5.41 -8.48
CA MET A 74 -0.19 -4.90 -9.26
C MET A 74 -0.09 -5.59 -10.62
N LYS A 75 -0.31 -6.90 -10.68
CA LYS A 75 -0.29 -7.68 -11.93
C LYS A 75 -1.49 -7.39 -12.84
N GLN A 76 -2.65 -7.11 -12.25
CA GLN A 76 -3.88 -6.78 -12.97
C GLN A 76 -3.82 -5.39 -13.59
N PHE A 77 -3.18 -4.42 -12.92
CA PHE A 77 -3.08 -3.03 -13.36
C PHE A 77 -1.62 -2.54 -13.30
N PRO A 78 -0.75 -3.08 -14.17
CA PRO A 78 0.68 -2.75 -14.13
C PRO A 78 0.93 -1.27 -14.37
N GLY A 79 1.81 -0.68 -13.54
CA GLY A 79 2.13 0.74 -13.58
C GLY A 79 1.05 1.69 -13.03
N ARG A 80 -0.17 1.17 -12.80
CA ARG A 80 -1.28 1.93 -12.20
C ARG A 80 -1.38 1.66 -10.68
N ILE A 81 -1.27 0.40 -10.30
CA ILE A 81 -1.23 -0.03 -8.90
C ILE A 81 0.20 -0.42 -8.56
N LEU A 82 0.75 0.25 -7.58
CA LEU A 82 2.03 -0.04 -6.94
C LEU A 82 1.75 -0.62 -5.54
N GLY A 83 2.68 -1.38 -4.98
CA GLY A 83 2.44 -2.05 -3.70
C GLY A 83 3.38 -1.60 -2.59
N TYR A 84 2.83 -1.26 -1.42
CA TYR A 84 3.52 -1.35 -0.16
C TYR A 84 3.32 -2.73 0.45
N ALA A 85 4.41 -3.42 0.75
CA ALA A 85 4.34 -4.68 1.49
C ALA A 85 4.14 -4.39 2.97
N SER A 86 3.01 -4.79 3.51
CA SER A 86 2.78 -4.68 4.95
C SER A 86 3.66 -5.67 5.70
N MET A 87 4.22 -5.24 6.83
CA MET A 87 5.07 -6.07 7.70
C MET A 87 4.39 -6.30 9.04
N PHE A 88 4.56 -7.51 9.57
CA PHE A 88 4.10 -7.89 10.89
C PHE A 88 5.25 -8.57 11.65
N PRO A 89 5.60 -8.15 12.88
CA PRO A 89 6.81 -8.59 13.56
C PRO A 89 6.61 -9.93 14.30
N LYS A 90 6.15 -10.94 13.57
CA LYS A 90 5.95 -12.29 14.12
C LYS A 90 7.26 -12.93 14.57
N SER A 91 8.33 -12.76 13.79
CA SER A 91 9.72 -13.07 14.13
C SER A 91 10.64 -12.42 13.08
N LYS A 92 11.95 -12.28 13.39
CA LYS A 92 12.95 -11.79 12.42
C LYS A 92 12.96 -12.64 11.13
N ASP A 93 12.92 -13.97 11.26
CA ASP A 93 12.94 -14.88 10.11
C ASP A 93 11.70 -14.71 9.24
N PHE A 94 10.52 -14.54 9.85
CA PHE A 94 9.29 -14.27 9.12
C PHE A 94 9.37 -12.95 8.35
N VAL A 95 9.81 -11.88 9.01
CA VAL A 95 9.95 -10.56 8.38
C VAL A 95 10.99 -10.62 7.25
N ALA A 96 12.13 -11.27 7.47
CA ALA A 96 13.17 -11.45 6.46
C ALA A 96 12.65 -12.18 5.21
N ALA A 97 11.92 -13.28 5.40
CA ALA A 97 11.35 -14.08 4.31
C ALA A 97 10.29 -13.30 3.53
N GLU A 98 9.36 -12.67 4.24
CA GLU A 98 8.28 -11.89 3.65
C GLU A 98 8.82 -10.67 2.90
N ALA A 99 9.70 -9.88 3.51
CA ALA A 99 10.29 -8.70 2.88
C ALA A 99 11.07 -9.06 1.60
N LYS A 100 11.93 -10.10 1.64
CA LYS A 100 12.66 -10.59 0.46
C LYS A 100 11.72 -11.03 -0.67
N LYS A 101 10.64 -11.78 -0.32
CA LYS A 101 9.60 -12.20 -1.27
C LYS A 101 9.00 -10.99 -1.97
N ARG A 102 8.61 -9.96 -1.23
CA ARG A 102 7.90 -8.78 -1.76
C ARG A 102 8.81 -7.88 -2.59
N VAL A 103 10.05 -7.66 -2.17
CA VAL A 103 11.04 -6.97 -3.01
C VAL A 103 11.23 -7.67 -4.35
N LYS A 104 11.38 -9.01 -4.35
CA LYS A 104 11.49 -9.79 -5.58
C LYS A 104 10.25 -9.70 -6.48
N GLN A 105 9.07 -9.50 -5.90
CA GLN A 105 7.81 -9.31 -6.62
C GLN A 105 7.61 -7.89 -7.16
N GLY A 106 8.52 -6.95 -6.86
CA GLY A 106 8.47 -5.58 -7.35
C GLY A 106 7.63 -4.63 -6.49
N PHE A 107 7.42 -4.95 -5.22
CA PHE A 107 6.84 -3.98 -4.28
C PHE A 107 7.75 -2.77 -4.16
N THR A 108 7.14 -1.59 -4.06
CA THR A 108 7.83 -0.30 -4.10
C THR A 108 8.16 0.29 -2.74
N GLY A 109 7.82 -0.40 -1.66
CA GLY A 109 8.12 0.01 -0.29
C GLY A 109 7.46 -0.89 0.74
N PHE A 110 7.59 -0.50 2.01
CA PHE A 110 7.02 -1.22 3.14
C PHE A 110 5.98 -0.38 3.89
N LYS A 111 4.94 -1.05 4.42
CA LYS A 111 3.92 -0.47 5.29
C LYS A 111 4.01 -1.08 6.67
N PHE A 112 4.03 -0.21 7.70
CA PHE A 112 3.97 -0.57 9.11
C PHE A 112 2.72 0.01 9.75
N HIS A 113 2.11 -0.72 10.67
CA HIS A 113 0.89 -0.28 11.33
C HIS A 113 0.88 -0.70 12.79
N ASN A 114 0.70 0.25 13.70
CA ASN A 114 0.75 0.03 15.14
C ASN A 114 -0.51 -0.62 15.71
N SER A 115 -1.61 -0.76 14.96
CA SER A 115 -2.82 -1.46 15.43
C SER A 115 -2.58 -2.96 15.70
N ASN A 116 -1.45 -3.49 15.26
CA ASN A 116 -1.01 -4.85 15.58
C ASN A 116 -0.46 -5.00 17.04
N GLY A 117 -0.36 -3.88 17.77
CA GLY A 117 0.11 -3.86 19.15
C GLY A 117 1.63 -3.84 19.32
N PHE A 118 2.40 -3.75 18.25
CA PHE A 118 3.86 -3.69 18.30
C PHE A 118 4.39 -2.29 18.02
N ALA A 119 5.46 -1.93 18.70
CA ALA A 119 6.18 -0.69 18.46
C ALA A 119 6.94 -0.75 17.13
N TYR A 120 7.17 0.40 16.49
CA TYR A 120 7.86 0.43 15.21
C TYR A 120 9.35 0.11 15.30
N ASP A 121 9.93 0.25 16.49
CA ASP A 121 11.32 -0.11 16.81
C ASP A 121 11.50 -1.56 17.28
N ASP A 122 10.47 -2.41 17.17
CA ASP A 122 10.58 -3.83 17.48
C ASP A 122 11.69 -4.48 16.66
N PRO A 123 12.68 -5.15 17.30
CA PRO A 123 13.82 -5.75 16.59
C PRO A 123 13.44 -6.76 15.50
N ALA A 124 12.25 -7.32 15.54
CA ALA A 124 11.77 -8.23 14.51
C ALA A 124 11.63 -7.53 13.13
N TYR A 125 11.50 -6.20 13.10
CA TYR A 125 11.42 -5.44 11.84
C TYR A 125 12.77 -5.16 11.17
N GLU A 126 13.92 -5.32 11.88
CA GLU A 126 15.25 -5.02 11.33
C GLU A 126 15.50 -5.54 9.90
N PRO A 127 15.12 -6.80 9.56
CA PRO A 127 15.37 -7.30 8.20
C PRO A 127 14.62 -6.51 7.10
N ALA A 128 13.47 -5.93 7.43
CA ALA A 128 12.73 -5.08 6.49
C ALA A 128 13.40 -3.70 6.35
N TRP A 129 13.93 -3.15 7.44
CA TRP A 129 14.67 -1.87 7.42
C TRP A 129 15.97 -1.99 6.64
N GLU A 130 16.74 -3.04 6.86
CA GLU A 130 17.97 -3.32 6.10
C GLU A 130 17.69 -3.45 4.59
N LEU A 131 16.62 -4.14 4.23
CA LEU A 131 16.22 -4.25 2.82
C LEU A 131 15.70 -2.92 2.26
N ALA A 132 14.98 -2.13 3.05
CA ALA A 132 14.53 -0.80 2.63
C ALA A 132 15.72 0.12 2.36
N GLU A 133 16.71 0.15 3.26
CA GLU A 133 17.93 0.92 3.08
C GLU A 133 18.72 0.45 1.85
N LYS A 134 18.96 -0.85 1.74
CA LYS A 134 19.72 -1.45 0.63
C LYS A 134 19.12 -1.16 -0.75
N HIS A 135 17.81 -1.15 -0.86
CA HIS A 135 17.08 -0.97 -2.12
C HIS A 135 16.46 0.42 -2.28
N HIS A 136 16.76 1.36 -1.36
CA HIS A 136 16.20 2.73 -1.32
C HIS A 136 14.67 2.75 -1.38
N LEU A 137 14.03 1.84 -0.63
CA LEU A 137 12.59 1.72 -0.59
C LEU A 137 11.99 2.63 0.50
N PRO A 138 10.93 3.38 0.20
CA PRO A 138 10.21 4.15 1.21
C PRO A 138 9.55 3.23 2.24
N MET A 139 9.45 3.74 3.46
CA MET A 139 8.71 3.12 4.55
C MET A 139 7.56 4.02 4.99
N LEU A 140 6.35 3.50 4.97
CA LEU A 140 5.14 4.22 5.35
C LEU A 140 4.65 3.72 6.72
N PHE A 141 4.63 4.62 7.71
CA PHE A 141 4.15 4.34 9.05
C PHE A 141 2.75 4.94 9.25
N HIS A 142 1.88 4.20 9.92
CA HIS A 142 0.59 4.72 10.38
C HIS A 142 0.80 5.49 11.70
N THR A 143 0.38 6.75 11.74
CA THR A 143 0.51 7.64 12.92
C THR A 143 -0.85 8.07 13.41
#